data_0aac2e31451ef251be3352627d1a2828
#
_entry.id   0aac2e31451ef251be3352627d1a2828
#
_cell.length_a   1.000
_cell.length_b   1.000
_cell.length_c   1.000
_cell.angle_alpha   90.00
_cell.angle_beta   90.00
_cell.angle_gamma   90.00
#
_symmetry.space_group_name_H-M   'P 1'
#
loop_
_entity.id
_entity.type
_entity.pdbx_description
1 polymer ?
#
loop_
_entity_poly.entity_id
_entity_poly.type
_entity_poly.pdbx_seq_one_letter_code
_entity_poly.pdbx_strand_id
1 'polypeptide(L)'
;MKHLVLTAIAITVLAVVFARSAATDTTGPVAYVGCSVSEMSVLGYHVDGGIRFWPSNSKYDSGFVSTWAGPLTNNRWWTAFDNMNLQHPGATQVWWQLCVQTGQTMQQLDADAQVVLTRIHGKLPGATVYVSALPEFSDHVCATTGLDGIANAETERDALVAAGEAEVGPVMPPLDLRHVYLGNTCHPNYQGQKLEGMALLGFFG
;
A
#
# COMPACT_ATOMS: atom_id res chain seq x y z
N MET A 1 -0.63 -5.44 -73.26
CA MET A 1 -0.20 -5.75 -71.95
C MET A 1 -0.56 -4.57 -71.06
N LYS A 2 -1.60 -4.67 -70.22
CA LYS A 2 -2.06 -3.61 -69.31
C LYS A 2 -1.59 -3.96 -67.92
N HIS A 3 -0.69 -3.13 -67.32
CA HIS A 3 -0.21 -3.26 -65.97
C HIS A 3 -1.24 -2.67 -64.99
N LEU A 4 -1.79 -3.54 -64.14
CA LEU A 4 -2.66 -3.17 -63.03
C LEU A 4 -1.78 -2.85 -61.85
N VAL A 5 -1.79 -1.59 -61.37
CA VAL A 5 -1.11 -1.16 -60.15
C VAL A 5 -2.12 -1.28 -59.02
N LEU A 6 -1.90 -2.23 -58.12
CA LEU A 6 -2.65 -2.33 -56.86
C LEU A 6 -2.03 -1.40 -55.81
N THR A 7 -2.75 -0.36 -55.43
CA THR A 7 -2.39 0.52 -54.33
C THR A 7 -2.96 -0.06 -53.04
N ALA A 8 -2.09 -0.54 -52.16
CA ALA A 8 -2.48 -1.01 -50.81
C ALA A 8 -2.66 0.19 -49.88
N ILE A 9 -3.88 0.39 -49.41
CA ILE A 9 -4.19 1.40 -48.39
C ILE A 9 -3.94 0.76 -47.03
N ALA A 10 -2.90 1.21 -46.32
CA ALA A 10 -2.65 0.84 -44.92
C ALA A 10 -3.54 1.68 -44.02
N ILE A 11 -4.53 1.03 -43.36
CA ILE A 11 -5.38 1.66 -42.33
C ILE A 11 -4.63 1.54 -41.02
N THR A 12 -4.05 2.64 -40.55
CA THR A 12 -3.46 2.73 -39.21
C THR A 12 -4.60 2.95 -38.18
N VAL A 13 -4.96 1.92 -37.44
CA VAL A 13 -5.90 2.05 -36.32
C VAL A 13 -5.15 2.66 -35.13
N LEU A 14 -5.43 3.94 -34.86
CA LEU A 14 -4.92 4.65 -33.70
C LEU A 14 -5.78 4.23 -32.49
N ALA A 15 -5.27 3.33 -31.64
CA ALA A 15 -5.89 2.98 -30.38
C ALA A 15 -5.70 4.15 -29.41
N VAL A 16 -6.74 4.96 -29.23
CA VAL A 16 -6.77 5.98 -28.19
C VAL A 16 -7.04 5.27 -26.86
N VAL A 17 -5.99 5.07 -26.09
CA VAL A 17 -6.10 4.61 -24.70
C VAL A 17 -6.66 5.77 -23.89
N PHE A 18 -7.95 5.74 -23.58
CA PHE A 18 -8.53 6.63 -22.59
C PHE A 18 -8.01 6.18 -21.21
N ALA A 19 -7.01 6.88 -20.68
CA ALA A 19 -6.70 6.81 -19.26
C ALA A 19 -7.96 7.26 -18.51
N ARG A 20 -8.72 6.30 -17.96
CA ARG A 20 -9.76 6.61 -17.00
C ARG A 20 -9.05 7.15 -15.77
N SER A 21 -9.08 8.46 -15.59
CA SER A 21 -8.86 9.07 -14.29
C SER A 21 -9.98 8.51 -13.40
N ALA A 22 -9.66 7.52 -12.57
CA ALA A 22 -10.58 7.08 -11.54
C ALA A 22 -10.83 8.30 -10.67
N ALA A 23 -12.05 8.84 -10.70
CA ALA A 23 -12.47 9.81 -9.70
C ALA A 23 -12.29 9.09 -8.35
N THR A 24 -11.35 9.55 -7.54
CA THR A 24 -11.14 9.03 -6.20
C THR A 24 -12.45 9.18 -5.46
N ASP A 25 -13.09 8.06 -5.12
CA ASP A 25 -14.25 8.07 -4.23
C ASP A 25 -13.77 8.54 -2.85
N THR A 26 -13.95 9.82 -2.58
CA THR A 26 -13.51 10.47 -1.35
C THR A 26 -14.47 10.28 -0.19
N THR A 27 -15.52 9.46 -0.33
CA THR A 27 -16.62 9.41 0.63
C THR A 27 -16.72 8.12 1.45
N GLY A 28 -16.17 7.01 0.98
CA GLY A 28 -16.27 5.70 1.64
C GLY A 28 -15.18 5.44 2.70
N PRO A 29 -15.37 4.40 3.53
CA PRO A 29 -14.31 3.94 4.44
C PRO A 29 -13.07 3.50 3.68
N VAL A 30 -11.89 3.64 4.32
CA VAL A 30 -10.60 3.18 3.82
C VAL A 30 -10.14 2.01 4.69
N ALA A 31 -9.97 0.85 4.09
CA ALA A 31 -9.29 -0.29 4.72
C ALA A 31 -7.77 -0.09 4.66
N TYR A 32 -7.03 -0.81 5.49
CA TYR A 32 -5.57 -0.80 5.37
C TYR A 32 -4.95 -2.18 5.59
N VAL A 33 -3.80 -2.38 4.96
CA VAL A 33 -2.93 -3.55 5.07
C VAL A 33 -1.50 -3.05 5.30
N GLY A 34 -0.77 -3.68 6.19
CA GLY A 34 0.61 -3.30 6.46
C GLY A 34 1.12 -3.88 7.78
N CYS A 35 2.03 -3.20 8.41
CA CYS A 35 2.67 -3.60 9.67
C CYS A 35 2.31 -2.63 10.82
N SER A 36 3.01 -2.76 11.94
CA SER A 36 2.83 -1.88 13.10
C SER A 36 3.05 -0.39 12.78
N VAL A 37 3.93 -0.08 11.83
CA VAL A 37 4.11 1.31 11.36
C VAL A 37 2.83 1.81 10.72
N SER A 38 2.23 1.01 9.83
CA SER A 38 0.96 1.37 9.16
C SER A 38 -0.16 1.60 10.17
N GLU A 39 -0.25 0.75 11.20
CA GLU A 39 -1.22 0.91 12.28
C GLU A 39 -0.99 2.22 13.04
N MET A 40 0.26 2.54 13.34
CA MET A 40 0.63 3.79 14.02
C MET A 40 0.36 5.02 13.17
N SER A 41 0.54 4.95 11.85
CA SER A 41 0.18 6.00 10.91
C SER A 41 -1.34 6.24 10.90
N VAL A 42 -2.14 5.18 10.89
CA VAL A 42 -3.61 5.26 11.00
C VAL A 42 -4.05 5.85 12.35
N LEU A 43 -3.36 5.49 13.44
CA LEU A 43 -3.61 6.12 14.74
C LEU A 43 -3.34 7.63 14.68
N GLY A 44 -2.21 8.05 14.09
CA GLY A 44 -1.90 9.45 13.86
C GLY A 44 -2.95 10.16 13.02
N TYR A 45 -3.43 9.53 11.96
CA TYR A 45 -4.52 10.04 11.12
C TYR A 45 -5.79 10.34 11.94
N HIS A 46 -6.21 9.43 12.81
CA HIS A 46 -7.39 9.66 13.68
C HIS A 46 -7.13 10.76 14.71
N VAL A 47 -5.91 10.85 15.27
CA VAL A 47 -5.54 11.93 16.21
C VAL A 47 -5.61 13.30 15.54
N ASP A 48 -5.32 13.39 14.26
CA ASP A 48 -5.39 14.64 13.47
C ASP A 48 -6.78 14.89 12.85
N GLY A 49 -7.79 14.11 13.24
CA GLY A 49 -9.19 14.33 12.90
C GLY A 49 -9.70 13.56 11.68
N GLY A 50 -8.90 12.68 11.10
CA GLY A 50 -9.34 11.80 10.03
C GLY A 50 -10.37 10.77 10.50
N ILE A 51 -11.37 10.47 9.70
CA ILE A 51 -12.51 9.61 10.08
C ILE A 51 -12.76 8.44 9.13
N ARG A 52 -12.04 8.37 8.01
CA ARG A 52 -12.34 7.39 6.95
C ARG A 52 -11.65 6.05 7.14
N PHE A 53 -10.45 6.03 7.70
CA PHE A 53 -9.78 4.75 7.96
C PHE A 53 -10.54 3.90 8.96
N TRP A 54 -10.50 2.59 8.77
CA TRP A 54 -10.87 1.67 9.82
C TRP A 54 -10.09 2.00 11.09
N PRO A 55 -10.72 1.86 12.29
CA PRO A 55 -10.01 2.14 13.53
C PRO A 55 -8.73 1.31 13.65
N SER A 56 -7.68 1.92 14.15
CA SER A 56 -6.47 1.20 14.54
C SER A 56 -6.81 0.22 15.67
N ASN A 57 -6.41 -1.02 15.52
CA ASN A 57 -6.63 -2.06 16.51
C ASN A 57 -5.26 -2.68 16.86
N SER A 58 -4.71 -2.31 18.00
CA SER A 58 -3.42 -2.78 18.53
C SER A 58 -3.27 -4.31 18.63
N LYS A 59 -4.28 -5.06 18.24
CA LYS A 59 -4.23 -6.52 18.09
C LYS A 59 -3.80 -6.99 16.70
N TYR A 60 -3.68 -6.07 15.74
CA TYR A 60 -3.08 -6.37 14.45
C TYR A 60 -1.56 -6.35 14.62
N ASP A 61 -1.02 -7.45 15.04
CA ASP A 61 0.42 -7.57 15.10
C ASP A 61 1.01 -7.45 13.69
N SER A 62 2.06 -6.67 13.61
CA SER A 62 2.86 -6.32 12.47
C SER A 62 3.01 -7.42 11.41
N GLY A 63 2.36 -7.28 10.29
CA GLY A 63 2.48 -8.18 9.14
C GLY A 63 3.39 -7.58 8.07
N PHE A 64 4.55 -8.17 7.87
CA PHE A 64 5.32 -7.94 6.64
C PHE A 64 4.56 -8.47 5.43
N VAL A 65 4.91 -8.04 4.22
CA VAL A 65 4.31 -8.57 3.00
C VAL A 65 4.34 -10.11 2.99
N SER A 66 5.47 -10.72 3.35
CA SER A 66 5.62 -12.18 3.47
C SER A 66 4.67 -12.83 4.49
N THR A 67 4.35 -12.11 5.56
CA THR A 67 3.42 -12.60 6.59
C THR A 67 1.97 -12.57 6.10
N TRP A 68 1.58 -11.50 5.42
CA TRP A 68 0.28 -11.39 4.78
C TRP A 68 0.11 -12.41 3.65
N ALA A 69 1.18 -12.72 2.91
CA ALA A 69 1.21 -13.75 1.87
C ALA A 69 1.19 -15.17 2.43
N GLY A 70 1.54 -15.38 3.69
CA GLY A 70 1.58 -16.68 4.35
C GLY A 70 0.26 -17.47 4.26
N PRO A 71 0.22 -18.76 4.64
CA PRO A 71 -0.97 -19.61 4.55
C PRO A 71 -2.18 -18.96 5.23
N LEU A 72 -3.38 -19.11 4.63
CA LEU A 72 -4.62 -18.57 5.22
C LEU A 72 -5.04 -19.31 6.50
N THR A 73 -4.61 -20.55 6.66
CA THR A 73 -4.89 -21.32 7.86
C THR A 73 -4.21 -20.67 9.06
N ASN A 74 -5.02 -20.20 10.01
CA ASN A 74 -4.56 -19.47 11.21
C ASN A 74 -3.84 -18.14 10.93
N ASN A 75 -4.06 -17.53 9.76
CA ASN A 75 -3.54 -16.22 9.45
C ASN A 75 -4.35 -15.15 10.18
N ARG A 76 -3.85 -14.72 11.34
CA ARG A 76 -4.54 -13.77 12.22
C ARG A 76 -4.74 -12.38 11.59
N TRP A 77 -3.86 -11.97 10.67
CA TRP A 77 -3.98 -10.68 9.98
C TRP A 77 -5.21 -10.65 9.08
N TRP A 78 -5.39 -11.69 8.26
CA TRP A 78 -6.59 -11.80 7.43
C TRP A 78 -7.86 -12.01 8.25
N THR A 79 -7.78 -12.74 9.36
CA THR A 79 -8.91 -12.86 10.30
C THR A 79 -9.27 -11.48 10.89
N ALA A 80 -8.27 -10.70 11.24
CA ALA A 80 -8.49 -9.35 11.75
C ALA A 80 -9.07 -8.42 10.68
N PHE A 81 -8.54 -8.47 9.46
CA PHE A 81 -9.07 -7.73 8.30
C PHE A 81 -10.55 -8.07 8.04
N ASP A 82 -10.91 -9.35 8.06
CA ASP A 82 -12.29 -9.79 7.87
C ASP A 82 -13.22 -9.27 8.98
N ASN A 83 -12.77 -9.29 10.23
CA ASN A 83 -13.53 -8.74 11.35
C ASN A 83 -13.75 -7.22 11.20
N MET A 84 -12.75 -6.48 10.73
CA MET A 84 -12.89 -5.05 10.47
C MET A 84 -13.85 -4.78 9.31
N ASN A 85 -13.77 -5.55 8.24
CA ASN A 85 -14.70 -5.43 7.12
C ASN A 85 -16.16 -5.72 7.54
N LEU A 86 -16.36 -6.65 8.48
CA LEU A 86 -17.69 -6.91 9.04
C LEU A 86 -18.19 -5.77 9.93
N GLN A 87 -17.31 -5.13 10.70
CA GLN A 87 -17.67 -4.02 11.60
C GLN A 87 -17.81 -2.69 10.88
N HIS A 88 -17.04 -2.48 9.81
CA HIS A 88 -16.97 -1.25 9.01
C HIS A 88 -17.12 -1.57 7.52
N PRO A 89 -18.30 -2.06 7.08
CA PRO A 89 -18.50 -2.50 5.70
C PRO A 89 -18.45 -1.34 4.71
N GLY A 90 -18.24 -1.66 3.44
CA GLY A 90 -18.32 -0.70 2.34
C GLY A 90 -17.02 0.03 2.03
N ALA A 91 -15.86 -0.51 2.45
CA ALA A 91 -14.57 0.03 2.03
C ALA A 91 -14.42 -0.15 0.51
N THR A 92 -14.20 0.97 -0.18
CA THR A 92 -13.95 1.03 -1.64
C THR A 92 -12.50 1.36 -1.95
N GLN A 93 -11.72 1.64 -0.93
CA GLN A 93 -10.31 1.96 -0.99
C GLN A 93 -9.54 1.13 0.04
N VAL A 94 -8.34 0.71 -0.33
CA VAL A 94 -7.39 0.04 0.55
C VAL A 94 -6.06 0.77 0.48
N TRP A 95 -5.57 1.27 1.59
CA TRP A 95 -4.19 1.68 1.70
C TRP A 95 -3.33 0.48 2.10
N TRP A 96 -2.36 0.15 1.28
CA TRP A 96 -1.41 -0.91 1.55
C TRP A 96 0.00 -0.34 1.68
N GLN A 97 0.53 -0.35 2.90
CA GLN A 97 1.93 -0.01 3.13
C GLN A 97 2.80 -1.26 3.00
N LEU A 98 3.73 -1.24 2.06
CA LEU A 98 4.67 -2.34 1.82
C LEU A 98 5.73 -2.40 2.92
N CYS A 99 5.48 -3.24 3.92
CA CYS A 99 6.42 -3.51 4.98
C CYS A 99 7.30 -4.69 4.57
N VAL A 100 8.51 -4.41 4.13
CA VAL A 100 9.47 -5.39 3.62
C VAL A 100 10.54 -5.65 4.66
N GLN A 101 10.80 -6.92 4.93
CA GLN A 101 11.82 -7.34 5.88
C GLN A 101 13.19 -7.34 5.20
N THR A 102 14.24 -6.97 5.95
CA THR A 102 15.62 -7.04 5.45
C THR A 102 15.96 -8.47 4.97
N GLY A 103 16.67 -8.55 3.87
CA GLY A 103 17.07 -9.83 3.26
C GLY A 103 15.97 -10.52 2.43
N GLN A 104 14.75 -9.97 2.33
CA GLN A 104 13.75 -10.46 1.38
C GLN A 104 14.17 -10.09 -0.05
N THR A 105 14.32 -11.09 -0.92
CA THR A 105 14.68 -10.84 -2.32
C THR A 105 13.51 -10.22 -3.08
N MET A 106 13.80 -9.44 -4.14
CA MET A 106 12.74 -8.88 -5.00
C MET A 106 11.83 -9.95 -5.59
N GLN A 107 12.36 -11.09 -6.02
CA GLN A 107 11.55 -12.20 -6.54
C GLN A 107 10.57 -12.76 -5.49
N GLN A 108 10.99 -12.85 -4.22
CA GLN A 108 10.11 -13.28 -3.12
C GLN A 108 9.07 -12.20 -2.82
N LEU A 109 9.49 -10.94 -2.82
CA LEU A 109 8.61 -9.81 -2.56
C LEU A 109 7.49 -9.70 -3.61
N ASP A 110 7.84 -9.75 -4.89
CA ASP A 110 6.87 -9.74 -6.00
C ASP A 110 5.87 -10.89 -5.88
N ALA A 111 6.34 -12.13 -5.68
CA ALA A 111 5.46 -13.29 -5.50
C ALA A 111 4.51 -13.12 -4.29
N ASP A 112 5.01 -12.63 -3.16
CA ASP A 112 4.22 -12.36 -1.96
C ASP A 112 3.23 -11.22 -2.19
N ALA A 113 3.63 -10.17 -2.88
CA ALA A 113 2.80 -9.02 -3.21
C ALA A 113 1.59 -9.42 -4.06
N GLN A 114 1.80 -10.25 -5.08
CA GLN A 114 0.72 -10.79 -5.91
C GLN A 114 -0.30 -11.61 -5.11
N VAL A 115 0.17 -12.40 -4.14
CA VAL A 115 -0.71 -13.13 -3.22
C VAL A 115 -1.53 -12.17 -2.37
N VAL A 116 -0.92 -11.12 -1.83
CA VAL A 116 -1.62 -10.13 -0.99
C VAL A 116 -2.67 -9.38 -1.80
N LEU A 117 -2.34 -8.88 -2.99
CA LEU A 117 -3.28 -8.21 -3.90
C LEU A 117 -4.49 -9.09 -4.24
N THR A 118 -4.23 -10.33 -4.62
CA THR A 118 -5.29 -11.30 -4.92
C THR A 118 -6.24 -11.46 -3.73
N ARG A 119 -5.72 -11.48 -2.51
CA ARG A 119 -6.52 -11.60 -1.29
C ARG A 119 -7.31 -10.33 -0.98
N ILE A 120 -6.70 -9.16 -1.16
CA ILE A 120 -7.40 -7.89 -0.99
C ILE A 120 -8.61 -7.84 -1.93
N HIS A 121 -8.41 -8.09 -3.23
CA HIS A 121 -9.49 -8.08 -4.21
C HIS A 121 -10.54 -9.18 -3.97
N GLY A 122 -10.13 -10.33 -3.45
CA GLY A 122 -11.07 -11.39 -3.04
C GLY A 122 -11.97 -11.00 -1.87
N LYS A 123 -11.47 -10.15 -0.95
CA LYS A 123 -12.21 -9.70 0.25
C LYS A 123 -12.97 -8.39 0.02
N LEU A 124 -12.45 -7.51 -0.81
CA LEU A 124 -13.03 -6.23 -1.20
C LEU A 124 -13.06 -6.11 -2.73
N PRO A 125 -13.99 -6.82 -3.40
CA PRO A 125 -14.09 -6.78 -4.86
C PRO A 125 -14.34 -5.37 -5.36
N GLY A 126 -13.51 -4.91 -6.30
CA GLY A 126 -13.62 -3.57 -6.89
C GLY A 126 -13.03 -2.44 -6.07
N ALA A 127 -12.43 -2.72 -4.91
CA ALA A 127 -11.71 -1.68 -4.17
C ALA A 127 -10.44 -1.25 -4.92
N THR A 128 -10.16 0.06 -4.92
CA THR A 128 -8.89 0.60 -5.41
C THR A 128 -7.82 0.40 -4.34
N VAL A 129 -6.70 -0.20 -4.70
CA VAL A 129 -5.55 -0.41 -3.80
C VAL A 129 -4.53 0.69 -4.04
N TYR A 130 -4.20 1.46 -3.00
CA TYR A 130 -3.16 2.49 -2.99
C TYR A 130 -1.94 1.96 -2.25
N VAL A 131 -0.80 1.89 -2.93
CA VAL A 131 0.44 1.33 -2.37
C VAL A 131 1.41 2.41 -1.98
N SER A 132 1.98 2.29 -0.78
CA SER A 132 3.06 3.13 -0.26
C SER A 132 4.22 2.27 0.23
N ALA A 133 5.44 2.74 0.08
CA ALA A 133 6.57 2.19 0.82
C ALA A 133 6.55 2.65 2.29
N LEU A 134 7.36 2.03 3.13
CA LEU A 134 7.65 2.52 4.48
C LEU A 134 8.35 3.89 4.41
N PRO A 135 8.25 4.72 5.46
CA PRO A 135 9.03 5.94 5.53
C PRO A 135 10.53 5.66 5.54
N GLU A 136 11.29 6.53 4.91
CA GLU A 136 12.74 6.53 5.09
C GLU A 136 13.11 6.96 6.52
N PHE A 137 14.23 6.44 7.03
CA PHE A 137 14.82 6.89 8.28
C PHE A 137 16.04 7.75 7.97
N SER A 138 15.94 9.07 8.20
CA SER A 138 16.92 10.05 7.71
C SER A 138 18.27 10.04 8.42
N ASP A 139 18.34 9.53 9.64
CA ASP A 139 19.54 9.56 10.49
C ASP A 139 19.89 8.23 11.18
N HIS A 140 19.15 7.17 10.87
CA HIS A 140 19.39 5.83 11.40
C HIS A 140 18.82 4.75 10.46
N VAL A 141 19.00 3.50 10.82
CA VAL A 141 18.46 2.36 10.08
C VAL A 141 17.55 1.56 11.00
N CYS A 142 16.34 1.27 10.54
CA CYS A 142 15.49 0.28 11.19
C CYS A 142 16.07 -1.11 11.00
N ALA A 143 16.43 -1.79 12.08
CA ALA A 143 17.09 -3.10 12.00
C ALA A 143 16.21 -4.18 11.34
N THR A 144 14.88 -4.00 11.38
CA THR A 144 13.95 -4.99 10.86
C THR A 144 13.80 -4.92 9.34
N THR A 145 13.83 -3.71 8.78
CA THR A 145 13.69 -3.48 7.33
C THR A 145 15.04 -3.31 6.64
N GLY A 146 16.06 -2.84 7.36
CA GLY A 146 17.31 -2.46 6.74
C GLY A 146 17.15 -1.33 5.72
N LEU A 147 18.20 -1.02 5.00
CA LEU A 147 18.13 -0.12 3.85
C LEU A 147 17.54 -0.81 2.62
N ASP A 148 17.81 -2.10 2.46
CA ASP A 148 17.32 -2.93 1.37
C ASP A 148 15.80 -3.11 1.41
N GLY A 149 15.20 -3.27 2.59
CA GLY A 149 13.75 -3.42 2.72
C GLY A 149 12.97 -2.19 2.25
N ILE A 150 13.45 -0.98 2.55
CA ILE A 150 12.80 0.26 2.08
C ILE A 150 12.97 0.40 0.56
N ALA A 151 14.18 0.23 0.03
CA ALA A 151 14.45 0.30 -1.41
C ALA A 151 13.66 -0.74 -2.21
N ASN A 152 13.54 -1.96 -1.69
CA ASN A 152 12.74 -3.02 -2.29
C ASN A 152 11.25 -2.68 -2.26
N ALA A 153 10.74 -2.09 -1.17
CA ALA A 153 9.35 -1.64 -1.07
C ALA A 153 9.01 -0.55 -2.10
N GLU A 154 9.92 0.39 -2.34
CA GLU A 154 9.76 1.42 -3.36
C GLU A 154 9.75 0.81 -4.78
N THR A 155 10.69 -0.09 -5.04
CA THR A 155 10.78 -0.78 -6.33
C THR A 155 9.53 -1.59 -6.61
N GLU A 156 9.02 -2.31 -5.62
CA GLU A 156 7.80 -3.12 -5.74
C GLU A 156 6.57 -2.23 -5.92
N ARG A 157 6.42 -1.13 -5.16
CA ARG A 157 5.35 -0.15 -5.37
C ARG A 157 5.31 0.31 -6.82
N ASP A 158 6.46 0.71 -7.34
CA ASP A 158 6.55 1.25 -8.71
C ASP A 158 6.23 0.18 -9.76
N ALA A 159 6.60 -1.08 -9.52
CA ALA A 159 6.27 -2.21 -10.39
C ALA A 159 4.77 -2.48 -10.41
N LEU A 160 4.10 -2.55 -9.25
CA LEU A 160 2.66 -2.75 -9.13
C LEU A 160 1.86 -1.63 -9.81
N VAL A 161 2.29 -0.39 -9.64
CA VAL A 161 1.67 0.78 -10.28
C VAL A 161 1.88 0.75 -11.80
N ALA A 162 3.08 0.46 -12.26
CA ALA A 162 3.37 0.36 -13.70
C ALA A 162 2.60 -0.78 -14.38
N ALA A 163 2.32 -1.87 -13.66
CA ALA A 163 1.47 -2.96 -14.13
C ALA A 163 -0.04 -2.61 -14.13
N GLY A 164 -0.44 -1.50 -13.52
CA GLY A 164 -1.84 -1.11 -13.36
C GLY A 164 -2.61 -1.96 -12.34
N GLU A 165 -1.89 -2.62 -11.46
CA GLU A 165 -2.44 -3.50 -10.42
C GLU A 165 -2.78 -2.74 -9.13
N ALA A 166 -2.15 -1.59 -8.94
CA ALA A 166 -2.40 -0.67 -7.83
C ALA A 166 -2.23 0.79 -8.27
N GLU A 167 -2.71 1.70 -7.45
CA GLU A 167 -2.50 3.14 -7.60
C GLU A 167 -1.40 3.61 -6.64
N VAL A 168 -0.76 4.74 -6.98
CA VAL A 168 0.22 5.37 -6.09
C VAL A 168 -0.48 5.84 -4.81
N GLY A 169 -0.04 5.35 -3.67
CA GLY A 169 -0.49 5.81 -2.35
C GLY A 169 0.28 7.05 -1.85
N PRO A 170 -0.03 7.53 -0.65
CA PRO A 170 0.66 8.67 -0.06
C PRO A 170 2.15 8.38 0.11
N VAL A 171 2.97 9.40 -0.17
CA VAL A 171 4.39 9.37 0.15
C VAL A 171 4.53 9.61 1.65
N MET A 172 5.09 8.63 2.35
CA MET A 172 5.31 8.74 3.79
C MET A 172 6.50 9.66 4.07
N PRO A 173 6.36 10.63 4.98
CA PRO A 173 7.43 11.55 5.30
C PRO A 173 8.60 10.83 5.99
N PRO A 174 9.85 11.26 5.77
CA PRO A 174 11.00 10.65 6.43
C PRO A 174 10.95 10.86 7.95
N LEU A 175 11.34 9.84 8.69
CA LEU A 175 11.45 9.88 10.15
C LEU A 175 12.92 9.99 10.58
N ASP A 176 13.17 10.70 11.66
CA ASP A 176 14.46 10.74 12.36
C ASP A 176 14.30 10.21 13.80
N LEU A 177 15.40 10.14 14.57
CA LEU A 177 15.38 9.63 15.95
C LEU A 177 14.43 10.39 16.89
N ARG A 178 14.00 11.60 16.55
CA ARG A 178 13.00 12.36 17.35
C ARG A 178 11.59 11.84 17.10
N HIS A 179 11.36 11.17 15.97
CA HIS A 179 10.08 10.67 15.53
C HIS A 179 9.84 9.19 15.84
N VAL A 180 10.82 8.51 16.45
CA VAL A 180 10.72 7.09 16.81
C VAL A 180 10.88 6.87 18.32
N TYR A 181 10.49 5.71 18.80
CA TYR A 181 10.67 5.35 20.20
C TYR A 181 12.13 5.08 20.53
N LEU A 182 12.60 5.57 21.66
CA LEU A 182 13.93 5.24 22.18
C LEU A 182 14.04 3.73 22.41
N GLY A 183 15.07 3.12 21.80
CA GLY A 183 15.29 1.68 21.88
C GLY A 183 14.47 0.82 20.91
N ASN A 184 13.56 1.44 20.16
CA ASN A 184 12.87 0.80 19.03
C ASN A 184 12.82 1.77 17.85
N THR A 185 13.90 1.83 17.10
CA THR A 185 14.10 2.80 16.02
C THR A 185 13.29 2.52 14.76
N CYS A 186 12.40 1.53 14.77
CA CYS A 186 11.51 1.24 13.65
C CYS A 186 10.09 1.77 13.84
N HIS A 187 9.68 2.07 15.08
CA HIS A 187 8.31 2.44 15.38
C HIS A 187 8.18 3.94 15.65
N PRO A 188 7.29 4.64 14.94
CA PRO A 188 7.04 6.04 15.17
C PRO A 188 6.48 6.28 16.57
N ASN A 189 7.07 7.22 17.30
CA ASN A 189 6.50 7.74 18.53
C ASN A 189 5.31 8.67 18.22
N TYR A 190 4.71 9.30 19.22
CA TYR A 190 3.55 10.16 19.02
C TYR A 190 3.77 11.26 17.96
N GLN A 191 4.97 11.86 17.89
CA GLN A 191 5.28 12.90 16.89
C GLN A 191 5.41 12.29 15.49
N GLY A 192 6.06 11.12 15.36
CA GLY A 192 6.15 10.39 14.10
C GLY A 192 4.79 9.92 13.62
N GLN A 193 3.94 9.40 14.51
CA GLN A 193 2.57 9.01 14.20
C GLN A 193 1.76 10.18 13.62
N LYS A 194 1.85 11.35 14.24
CA LYS A 194 1.19 12.55 13.72
C LYS A 194 1.72 12.95 12.36
N LEU A 195 3.04 12.93 12.17
CA LEU A 195 3.66 13.28 10.90
C LEU A 195 3.18 12.39 9.76
N GLU A 196 3.14 11.07 9.99
CA GLU A 196 2.61 10.10 9.03
C GLU A 196 1.09 10.21 8.87
N GLY A 197 0.36 10.43 9.97
CA GLY A 197 -1.09 10.64 9.97
C GLY A 197 -1.52 11.84 9.14
N MET A 198 -0.75 12.94 9.18
CA MET A 198 -0.99 14.11 8.33
C MET A 198 -0.80 13.79 6.84
N ALA A 199 0.14 12.93 6.47
CA ALA A 199 0.28 12.48 5.07
C ALA A 199 -0.94 11.68 4.62
N LEU A 200 -1.44 10.78 5.48
CA LEU A 200 -2.68 10.04 5.21
C LEU A 200 -3.88 10.98 5.11
N LEU A 201 -3.99 11.97 6.00
CA LEU A 201 -5.08 12.94 6.01
C LEU A 201 -5.05 13.84 4.76
N GLY A 202 -3.87 14.24 4.32
CA GLY A 202 -3.71 15.02 3.08
C GLY A 202 -4.09 14.25 1.82
N PHE A 203 -3.98 12.93 1.84
CA PHE A 203 -4.28 12.08 0.70
C PHE A 203 -5.72 11.55 0.69
N PHE A 204 -6.20 11.06 1.83
CA PHE A 204 -7.52 10.44 1.92
C PHE A 204 -8.62 11.36 2.47
N GLY A 205 -8.32 12.47 3.06
CA GLY A 205 -9.29 13.43 3.64
C GLY A 205 -9.62 13.12 5.08
#